data_345398922c361989c2bca6624f6d73ca
#
_entry.id   345398922c361989c2bca6624f6d73ca
#
_cell.length_a   1.000
_cell.length_b   1.000
_cell.length_c   1.000
_cell.angle_alpha   90.00
_cell.angle_beta   90.00
_cell.angle_gamma   90.00
#
_symmetry.space_group_name_H-M   'P 1'
#
loop_
_entity.id
_entity.type
_entity.pdbx_description
1 polymer ?
#
loop_
_entity_poly.entity_id
_entity_poly.type
_entity_poly.pdbx_seq_one_letter_code
_entity_poly.pdbx_strand_id
1 'polypeptide(L)'
;MDAYHALAVSYDRLTNDVDYEATVAFYNEILKREGLKPRTAVDLACGTGSVTAILAKQGLDVTGVDLSEEMLTVAMEKVMDMEHPPRFVCQPLQELRLPKGVDLATCALDSLDYITDPADCAEAIRRVYKVLNPGGIFIFDVNTPEKLRAMDGQVFLDEDDEVYCIWRGEFDEQTNICSYGMDMFQRKGDLWERSFEEHREYAYSQEQLTKYLKAAGFTHIEVYADRKFTAPAEGEQRIYFKARKGKIK
;
A
#
# COMPACT_ATOMS: atom_id res chain seq x y z
N MET A 1 -0.02 18.87 -6.65
CA MET A 1 0.99 18.18 -7.47
C MET A 1 0.79 16.71 -7.18
N ASP A 2 0.69 15.90 -8.21
CA ASP A 2 0.46 14.48 -7.99
C ASP A 2 1.76 13.86 -7.44
N ALA A 3 1.68 13.22 -6.28
CA ALA A 3 2.77 12.45 -5.71
C ALA A 3 3.15 11.30 -6.67
N TYR A 4 4.41 10.89 -6.67
CA TYR A 4 4.96 9.82 -7.50
C TYR A 4 5.16 10.12 -9.00
N HIS A 5 5.06 11.38 -9.46
CA HIS A 5 5.29 11.70 -10.88
C HIS A 5 6.77 11.54 -11.27
N ALA A 6 7.69 12.21 -10.55
CA ALA A 6 9.13 12.10 -10.80
C ALA A 6 9.74 10.85 -10.15
N LEU A 7 9.12 10.34 -9.08
CA LEU A 7 9.60 9.18 -8.32
C LEU A 7 9.42 7.86 -9.07
N ALA A 8 8.37 7.71 -9.91
CA ALA A 8 7.98 6.42 -10.51
C ALA A 8 9.14 5.67 -11.17
N VAL A 9 9.99 6.38 -11.91
CA VAL A 9 11.15 5.78 -12.61
C VAL A 9 12.25 5.30 -11.66
N SER A 10 12.39 5.96 -10.51
CA SER A 10 13.44 5.64 -9.51
C SER A 10 12.88 4.90 -8.29
N TYR A 11 11.58 4.70 -8.22
CA TYR A 11 10.90 4.12 -7.06
C TYR A 11 11.47 2.77 -6.65
N ASP A 12 11.60 1.83 -7.58
CA ASP A 12 12.14 0.50 -7.32
C ASP A 12 13.61 0.52 -6.85
N ARG A 13 14.37 1.56 -7.20
CA ARG A 13 15.75 1.75 -6.71
C ARG A 13 15.78 2.26 -5.28
N LEU A 14 14.92 3.25 -4.96
CA LEU A 14 14.83 3.84 -3.63
C LEU A 14 14.12 2.93 -2.62
N THR A 15 13.43 1.89 -3.11
CA THR A 15 12.76 0.87 -2.29
C THR A 15 13.40 -0.51 -2.43
N ASN A 16 14.69 -0.57 -2.78
CA ASN A 16 15.41 -1.84 -2.99
C ASN A 16 15.61 -2.65 -1.70
N ASP A 17 15.47 -2.02 -0.55
CA ASP A 17 15.50 -2.62 0.78
C ASP A 17 14.14 -3.21 1.22
N VAL A 18 13.07 -2.94 0.46
CA VAL A 18 11.73 -3.49 0.73
C VAL A 18 11.65 -4.95 0.30
N ASP A 19 11.47 -5.83 1.28
CA ASP A 19 11.28 -7.27 1.02
C ASP A 19 9.80 -7.57 0.68
N TYR A 20 9.44 -7.36 -0.59
CA TYR A 20 8.10 -7.66 -1.13
C TYR A 20 7.76 -9.15 -1.04
N GLU A 21 8.75 -10.03 -1.21
CA GLU A 21 8.55 -11.48 -1.10
C GLU A 21 8.18 -11.88 0.33
N ALA A 22 8.85 -11.31 1.34
CA ALA A 22 8.48 -11.54 2.75
C ALA A 22 7.07 -11.01 3.07
N THR A 23 6.69 -9.88 2.48
CA THR A 23 5.34 -9.32 2.65
C THR A 23 4.28 -10.27 2.07
N VAL A 24 4.47 -10.75 0.84
CA VAL A 24 3.54 -11.70 0.22
C VAL A 24 3.58 -13.06 0.92
N ALA A 25 4.73 -13.52 1.42
CA ALA A 25 4.83 -14.73 2.22
C ALA A 25 4.00 -14.64 3.51
N PHE A 26 3.99 -13.48 4.16
CA PHE A 26 3.14 -13.22 5.31
C PHE A 26 1.64 -13.26 4.94
N TYR A 27 1.24 -12.67 3.82
CA TYR A 27 -0.14 -12.77 3.30
C TYR A 27 -0.55 -14.23 3.05
N ASN A 28 0.32 -15.01 2.43
CA ASN A 28 0.07 -16.43 2.16
C ASN A 28 -0.12 -17.25 3.45
N GLU A 29 0.64 -16.95 4.49
CA GLU A 29 0.46 -17.63 5.79
C GLU A 29 -0.85 -17.20 6.48
N ILE A 30 -1.28 -15.92 6.36
CA ILE A 30 -2.62 -15.49 6.79
C ILE A 30 -3.70 -16.29 6.06
N LEU A 31 -3.63 -16.34 4.73
CA LEU A 31 -4.60 -17.04 3.89
C LEU A 31 -4.68 -18.53 4.23
N LYS A 32 -3.53 -19.16 4.48
CA LYS A 32 -3.44 -20.56 4.91
C LYS A 32 -4.13 -20.79 6.26
N ARG A 33 -3.91 -19.93 7.26
CA ARG A 33 -4.56 -20.00 8.57
C ARG A 33 -6.08 -19.82 8.47
N GLU A 34 -6.51 -18.94 7.58
CA GLU A 34 -7.93 -18.69 7.29
C GLU A 34 -8.59 -19.78 6.42
N GLY A 35 -7.82 -20.73 5.89
CA GLY A 35 -8.28 -21.77 4.98
C GLY A 35 -8.80 -21.23 3.65
N LEU A 36 -8.33 -20.05 3.22
CA LEU A 36 -8.68 -19.42 1.95
C LEU A 36 -7.61 -19.73 0.90
N LYS A 37 -8.06 -20.23 -0.25
CA LYS A 37 -7.24 -20.38 -1.46
C LYS A 37 -7.80 -19.45 -2.53
N PRO A 38 -7.31 -18.19 -2.59
CA PRO A 38 -7.83 -17.22 -3.54
C PRO A 38 -7.48 -17.64 -4.97
N ARG A 39 -8.36 -17.29 -5.92
CA ARG A 39 -8.11 -17.39 -7.36
C ARG A 39 -7.98 -16.02 -8.01
N THR A 40 -8.62 -15.03 -7.39
CA THR A 40 -8.68 -13.67 -7.88
C THR A 40 -8.22 -12.71 -6.79
N ALA A 41 -7.45 -11.69 -7.17
CA ALA A 41 -7.00 -10.66 -6.23
C ALA A 41 -7.12 -9.26 -6.84
N VAL A 42 -7.26 -8.28 -5.96
CA VAL A 42 -6.99 -6.87 -6.26
C VAL A 42 -5.85 -6.40 -5.38
N ASP A 43 -4.85 -5.78 -5.98
CA ASP A 43 -3.75 -5.12 -5.30
C ASP A 43 -3.98 -3.60 -5.38
N LEU A 44 -4.28 -2.99 -4.26
CA LEU A 44 -4.73 -1.60 -4.11
C LEU A 44 -3.54 -0.70 -3.83
N ALA A 45 -3.50 0.46 -4.50
CA ALA A 45 -2.35 1.36 -4.53
C ALA A 45 -1.07 0.55 -4.86
N CYS A 46 -1.13 -0.16 -5.99
CA CYS A 46 -0.12 -1.16 -6.35
C CYS A 46 1.22 -0.56 -6.78
N GLY A 47 1.30 0.75 -6.99
CA GLY A 47 2.51 1.45 -7.43
C GLY A 47 3.10 0.83 -8.70
N THR A 48 4.39 0.53 -8.68
CA THR A 48 5.12 -0.14 -9.77
C THR A 48 4.82 -1.65 -9.89
N GLY A 49 3.82 -2.16 -9.16
CA GLY A 49 3.28 -3.51 -9.32
C GLY A 49 4.14 -4.64 -8.76
N SER A 50 5.04 -4.40 -7.82
CA SER A 50 5.92 -5.43 -7.26
C SER A 50 5.13 -6.54 -6.55
N VAL A 51 4.18 -6.20 -5.65
CA VAL A 51 3.28 -7.17 -5.00
C VAL A 51 2.36 -7.82 -6.04
N THR A 52 1.78 -7.01 -6.94
CA THR A 52 0.93 -7.50 -8.04
C THR A 52 1.63 -8.59 -8.86
N ALA A 53 2.89 -8.38 -9.25
CA ALA A 53 3.66 -9.33 -10.03
C ALA A 53 3.93 -10.64 -9.26
N ILE A 54 4.23 -10.56 -7.97
CA ILE A 54 4.45 -11.76 -7.14
C ILE A 54 3.16 -12.57 -7.02
N LEU A 55 2.03 -11.92 -6.75
CA LEU A 55 0.72 -12.58 -6.67
C LEU A 55 0.34 -13.25 -8.00
N ALA A 56 0.57 -12.57 -9.12
CA ALA A 56 0.32 -13.12 -10.46
C ALA A 56 1.22 -14.32 -10.77
N LYS A 57 2.51 -14.29 -10.41
CA LYS A 57 3.44 -15.43 -10.52
C LYS A 57 2.99 -16.65 -9.70
N GLN A 58 2.23 -16.43 -8.63
CA GLN A 58 1.63 -17.51 -7.83
C GLN A 58 0.35 -18.09 -8.46
N GLY A 59 -0.07 -17.58 -9.62
CA GLY A 59 -1.20 -18.09 -10.41
C GLY A 59 -2.54 -17.44 -10.08
N LEU A 60 -2.56 -16.29 -9.39
CA LEU A 60 -3.78 -15.53 -9.17
C LEU A 60 -4.12 -14.67 -10.41
N ASP A 61 -5.41 -14.52 -10.71
CA ASP A 61 -5.91 -13.50 -11.64
C ASP A 61 -5.96 -12.16 -10.88
N VAL A 62 -4.96 -11.30 -11.10
CA VAL A 62 -4.73 -10.08 -10.32
C VAL A 62 -5.12 -8.85 -11.12
N THR A 63 -5.74 -7.89 -10.42
CA THR A 63 -5.92 -6.53 -10.91
C THR A 63 -5.16 -5.58 -9.98
N GLY A 64 -4.14 -4.89 -10.49
CA GLY A 64 -3.49 -3.77 -9.81
C GLY A 64 -4.29 -2.48 -9.99
N VAL A 65 -4.45 -1.72 -8.93
CA VAL A 65 -5.17 -0.44 -8.93
C VAL A 65 -4.27 0.61 -8.32
N ASP A 66 -4.07 1.71 -9.02
CA ASP A 66 -3.32 2.86 -8.51
C ASP A 66 -3.92 4.16 -9.04
N LEU A 67 -3.59 5.28 -8.42
CA LEU A 67 -4.00 6.61 -8.84
C LEU A 67 -3.03 7.22 -9.87
N SER A 68 -1.75 6.81 -9.86
CA SER A 68 -0.70 7.33 -10.73
C SER A 68 -0.60 6.53 -12.03
N GLU A 69 -0.84 7.18 -13.17
CA GLU A 69 -0.65 6.60 -14.50
C GLU A 69 0.83 6.26 -14.76
N GLU A 70 1.75 7.04 -14.20
CA GLU A 70 3.18 6.84 -14.32
C GLU A 70 3.62 5.56 -13.61
N MET A 71 3.15 5.35 -12.38
CA MET A 71 3.39 4.11 -11.64
C MET A 71 2.84 2.89 -12.39
N LEU A 72 1.62 3.01 -12.92
CA LEU A 72 1.01 1.92 -13.70
C LEU A 72 1.74 1.65 -15.01
N THR A 73 2.36 2.65 -15.64
CA THR A 73 3.21 2.45 -16.82
C THR A 73 4.40 1.57 -16.48
N VAL A 74 5.12 1.88 -15.41
CA VAL A 74 6.24 1.04 -14.93
C VAL A 74 5.76 -0.36 -14.55
N ALA A 75 4.59 -0.47 -13.89
CA ALA A 75 4.01 -1.76 -13.53
C ALA A 75 3.69 -2.62 -14.76
N MET A 76 3.11 -2.03 -15.82
CA MET A 76 2.83 -2.75 -17.07
C MET A 76 4.10 -3.23 -17.75
N GLU A 77 5.15 -2.40 -17.81
CA GLU A 77 6.45 -2.79 -18.35
C GLU A 77 7.08 -3.97 -17.58
N LYS A 78 6.99 -3.94 -16.24
CA LYS A 78 7.53 -5.00 -15.35
C LYS A 78 6.91 -6.39 -15.61
N VAL A 79 5.66 -6.45 -16.07
CA VAL A 79 4.92 -7.71 -16.23
C VAL A 79 4.65 -8.10 -17.68
N MET A 80 5.13 -7.33 -18.66
CA MET A 80 4.81 -7.50 -20.08
C MET A 80 5.19 -8.87 -20.66
N ASP A 81 6.24 -9.49 -20.14
CA ASP A 81 6.73 -10.81 -20.58
C ASP A 81 6.10 -11.98 -19.81
N MET A 82 5.16 -11.74 -18.91
CA MET A 82 4.47 -12.82 -18.18
C MET A 82 3.47 -13.53 -19.09
N GLU A 83 3.38 -14.86 -18.99
CA GLU A 83 2.41 -15.66 -19.74
C GLU A 83 0.96 -15.23 -19.45
N HIS A 84 0.69 -14.86 -18.20
CA HIS A 84 -0.61 -14.37 -17.74
C HIS A 84 -0.42 -13.04 -16.98
N PRO A 85 -0.25 -11.91 -17.70
CA PRO A 85 -0.01 -10.64 -17.07
C PRO A 85 -1.24 -10.15 -16.29
N PRO A 86 -1.05 -9.51 -15.12
CA PRO A 86 -2.14 -8.85 -14.41
C PRO A 86 -2.70 -7.67 -15.20
N ARG A 87 -3.92 -7.27 -14.87
CA ARG A 87 -4.54 -6.05 -15.38
C ARG A 87 -4.22 -4.88 -14.46
N PHE A 88 -4.17 -3.67 -15.03
CA PHE A 88 -4.00 -2.45 -14.26
C PHE A 88 -5.14 -1.47 -14.56
N VAL A 89 -5.58 -0.74 -13.53
CA VAL A 89 -6.67 0.24 -13.60
C VAL A 89 -6.29 1.48 -12.82
N CYS A 90 -6.30 2.63 -13.50
CA CYS A 90 -6.08 3.93 -12.88
C CYS A 90 -7.40 4.43 -12.27
N GLN A 91 -7.49 4.43 -10.93
CA GLN A 91 -8.63 4.97 -10.19
C GLN A 91 -8.29 5.20 -8.72
N PRO A 92 -8.91 6.20 -8.07
CA PRO A 92 -8.76 6.39 -6.63
C PRO A 92 -9.52 5.31 -5.85
N LEU A 93 -9.01 4.92 -4.68
CA LEU A 93 -9.56 3.81 -3.89
C LEU A 93 -10.97 4.10 -3.36
N GLN A 94 -11.31 5.36 -3.05
CA GLN A 94 -12.65 5.77 -2.63
C GLN A 94 -13.69 5.66 -3.78
N GLU A 95 -13.25 5.47 -5.01
CA GLU A 95 -14.10 5.23 -6.17
C GLU A 95 -13.99 3.80 -6.71
N LEU A 96 -13.26 2.92 -6.03
CA LEU A 96 -12.97 1.56 -6.46
C LEU A 96 -14.20 0.83 -7.02
N ARG A 97 -14.08 0.33 -8.24
CA ARG A 97 -15.08 -0.49 -8.96
C ARG A 97 -14.37 -1.57 -9.75
N LEU A 98 -14.78 -2.78 -9.55
CA LEU A 98 -14.31 -3.93 -10.34
C LEU A 98 -15.51 -4.60 -11.01
N PRO A 99 -15.35 -5.14 -12.25
CA PRO A 99 -16.43 -5.78 -12.99
C PRO A 99 -16.88 -7.11 -12.36
N LYS A 100 -16.02 -7.73 -11.57
CA LYS A 100 -16.27 -9.00 -10.85
C LYS A 100 -15.71 -8.92 -9.44
N GLY A 101 -16.29 -9.68 -8.53
CA GLY A 101 -15.76 -9.81 -7.17
C GLY A 101 -14.43 -10.55 -7.14
N VAL A 102 -13.63 -10.29 -6.10
CA VAL A 102 -12.32 -10.90 -5.85
C VAL A 102 -12.29 -11.63 -4.51
N ASP A 103 -11.40 -12.62 -4.39
CA ASP A 103 -11.26 -13.42 -3.16
C ASP A 103 -10.30 -12.77 -2.16
N LEU A 104 -9.34 -12.01 -2.67
CA LEU A 104 -8.31 -11.32 -1.90
C LEU A 104 -8.23 -9.86 -2.32
N ALA A 105 -8.15 -8.96 -1.35
CA ALA A 105 -7.71 -7.58 -1.55
C ALA A 105 -6.45 -7.34 -0.71
N THR A 106 -5.43 -6.74 -1.32
CA THR A 106 -4.20 -6.30 -0.64
C THR A 106 -4.03 -4.80 -0.78
N CYS A 107 -3.40 -4.17 0.21
CA CYS A 107 -2.94 -2.79 0.14
C CYS A 107 -1.66 -2.72 0.98
N ALA A 108 -0.52 -2.74 0.32
CA ALA A 108 0.79 -2.87 0.94
C ALA A 108 1.46 -1.52 1.15
N LEU A 109 2.47 -1.52 2.05
CA LEU A 109 3.36 -0.39 2.26
C LEU A 109 2.62 0.91 2.58
N ASP A 110 1.88 0.89 3.71
CA ASP A 110 1.24 2.09 4.29
C ASP A 110 0.37 2.91 3.32
N SER A 111 0.03 2.36 2.16
CA SER A 111 -0.66 3.11 1.10
C SER A 111 -2.03 3.68 1.52
N LEU A 112 -2.70 3.10 2.53
CA LEU A 112 -3.93 3.69 3.08
C LEU A 112 -3.67 4.99 3.82
N ASP A 113 -2.48 5.21 4.39
CA ASP A 113 -2.11 6.42 5.11
C ASP A 113 -2.07 7.63 4.17
N TYR A 114 -1.83 7.42 2.88
CA TYR A 114 -1.86 8.46 1.84
C TYR A 114 -3.27 9.01 1.56
N ILE A 115 -4.33 8.35 2.01
CA ILE A 115 -5.68 8.90 1.97
C ILE A 115 -5.86 9.80 3.20
N THR A 116 -5.45 11.06 3.08
CA THR A 116 -5.38 11.99 4.21
C THR A 116 -6.73 12.52 4.69
N ASP A 117 -7.82 12.31 3.94
CA ASP A 117 -9.18 12.55 4.43
C ASP A 117 -9.74 11.27 5.07
N PRO A 118 -10.04 11.28 6.39
CA PRO A 118 -10.61 10.12 7.07
C PRO A 118 -11.95 9.63 6.51
N ALA A 119 -12.75 10.50 5.89
CA ALA A 119 -14.01 10.10 5.27
C ALA A 119 -13.75 9.32 3.97
N ASP A 120 -12.77 9.74 3.17
CA ASP A 120 -12.35 9.04 1.96
C ASP A 120 -11.71 7.68 2.28
N CYS A 121 -10.92 7.57 3.35
CA CYS A 121 -10.38 6.30 3.82
C CYS A 121 -11.50 5.33 4.24
N ALA A 122 -12.49 5.81 5.00
CA ALA A 122 -13.66 5.00 5.37
C ALA A 122 -14.45 4.54 4.13
N GLU A 123 -14.61 5.42 3.12
CA GLU A 123 -15.26 5.06 1.85
C GLU A 123 -14.43 4.04 1.05
N ALA A 124 -13.10 4.22 0.97
CA ALA A 124 -12.20 3.25 0.33
C ALA A 124 -12.36 1.86 0.95
N ILE A 125 -12.31 1.75 2.28
CA ILE A 125 -12.54 0.48 3.00
C ILE A 125 -13.93 -0.09 2.69
N ARG A 126 -14.97 0.75 2.60
CA ARG A 126 -16.31 0.32 2.22
C ARG A 126 -16.37 -0.20 0.78
N ARG A 127 -15.61 0.41 -0.14
CA ARG A 127 -15.50 -0.05 -1.53
C ARG A 127 -14.78 -1.39 -1.63
N VAL A 128 -13.70 -1.57 -0.87
CA VAL A 128 -13.01 -2.86 -0.78
C VAL A 128 -13.97 -3.95 -0.31
N TYR A 129 -14.77 -3.69 0.73
CA TYR A 129 -15.79 -4.63 1.17
C TYR A 129 -16.76 -5.02 0.04
N LYS A 130 -17.19 -4.06 -0.79
CA LYS A 130 -18.12 -4.33 -1.89
C LYS A 130 -17.54 -5.22 -2.97
N VAL A 131 -16.29 -5.00 -3.36
CA VAL A 131 -15.64 -5.76 -4.43
C VAL A 131 -15.18 -7.15 -3.98
N LEU A 132 -15.05 -7.41 -2.69
CA LEU A 132 -14.74 -8.75 -2.18
C LEU A 132 -15.90 -9.72 -2.37
N ASN A 133 -15.59 -10.94 -2.75
CA ASN A 133 -16.51 -12.07 -2.71
C ASN A 133 -16.91 -12.42 -1.25
N PRO A 134 -18.08 -13.03 -1.01
CA PRO A 134 -18.42 -13.57 0.32
C PRO A 134 -17.35 -14.54 0.81
N GLY A 135 -16.82 -14.29 2.01
CA GLY A 135 -15.70 -15.05 2.60
C GLY A 135 -14.32 -14.56 2.16
N GLY A 136 -14.24 -13.59 1.26
CA GLY A 136 -12.98 -12.95 0.85
C GLY A 136 -12.30 -12.18 1.98
N ILE A 137 -11.02 -11.93 1.82
CA ILE A 137 -10.15 -11.33 2.84
C ILE A 137 -9.52 -10.05 2.30
N PHE A 138 -9.45 -9.04 3.15
CA PHE A 138 -8.67 -7.82 2.96
C PHE A 138 -7.47 -7.84 3.89
N ILE A 139 -6.27 -7.66 3.36
CA ILE A 139 -5.00 -7.55 4.10
C ILE A 139 -4.33 -6.24 3.71
N PHE A 140 -3.94 -5.46 4.70
CA PHE A 140 -3.21 -4.21 4.49
C PHE A 140 -2.32 -3.91 5.68
N ASP A 141 -1.38 -3.01 5.49
CA ASP A 141 -0.53 -2.48 6.55
C ASP A 141 -0.57 -0.95 6.57
N VAL A 142 -0.23 -0.39 7.73
CA VAL A 142 -0.13 1.04 7.96
C VAL A 142 1.07 1.35 8.84
N ASN A 143 1.61 2.54 8.72
CA ASN A 143 2.51 3.11 9.70
C ASN A 143 1.74 3.43 10.99
N THR A 144 2.36 3.22 12.14
CA THR A 144 1.72 3.60 13.41
C THR A 144 1.79 5.11 13.62
N PRO A 145 0.83 5.69 14.37
CA PRO A 145 0.92 7.11 14.74
C PRO A 145 2.23 7.47 15.45
N GLU A 146 2.80 6.55 16.22
CA GLU A 146 4.10 6.72 16.89
C GLU A 146 5.23 6.87 15.88
N LYS A 147 5.24 6.04 14.82
CA LYS A 147 6.23 6.15 13.74
C LYS A 147 6.11 7.49 13.03
N LEU A 148 4.90 7.88 12.62
CA LEU A 148 4.70 9.11 11.85
C LEU A 148 5.06 10.36 12.67
N ARG A 149 4.73 10.39 13.98
CA ARG A 149 5.17 11.48 14.86
C ARG A 149 6.68 11.52 15.02
N ALA A 150 7.35 10.37 15.08
CA ALA A 150 8.80 10.31 15.20
C ALA A 150 9.54 10.84 13.96
N MET A 151 8.84 11.03 12.84
CA MET A 151 9.43 11.65 11.63
C MET A 151 9.56 13.16 11.74
N ASP A 152 8.89 13.80 12.71
CA ASP A 152 8.96 15.25 12.89
C ASP A 152 10.39 15.75 13.08
N GLY A 153 10.81 16.70 12.23
CA GLY A 153 12.15 17.26 12.22
C GLY A 153 13.26 16.30 11.75
N GLN A 154 12.94 15.09 11.30
CA GLN A 154 13.93 14.15 10.79
C GLN A 154 14.34 14.49 9.35
N VAL A 155 15.61 14.18 9.04
CA VAL A 155 16.15 14.27 7.68
C VAL A 155 16.83 12.94 7.37
N PHE A 156 16.44 12.33 6.27
CA PHE A 156 17.02 11.09 5.77
C PHE A 156 17.67 11.34 4.41
N LEU A 157 18.69 10.57 4.12
CA LEU A 157 19.42 10.62 2.89
C LEU A 157 19.53 9.21 2.33
N ASP A 158 19.05 9.06 1.10
CA ASP A 158 19.24 7.86 0.28
C ASP A 158 20.06 8.23 -0.95
N GLU A 159 21.10 7.48 -1.25
CA GLU A 159 21.96 7.76 -2.40
C GLU A 159 22.46 6.49 -3.07
N ASP A 160 22.56 6.56 -4.38
CA ASP A 160 23.34 5.66 -5.21
C ASP A 160 24.11 6.47 -6.30
N ASP A 161 24.77 5.80 -7.24
CA ASP A 161 25.54 6.46 -8.29
C ASP A 161 24.70 7.33 -9.26
N GLU A 162 23.39 7.13 -9.30
CA GLU A 162 22.45 7.75 -10.26
C GLU A 162 21.40 8.62 -9.58
N VAL A 163 21.14 8.42 -8.28
CA VAL A 163 20.08 9.11 -7.54
C VAL A 163 20.59 9.56 -6.16
N TYR A 164 20.24 10.78 -5.81
CA TYR A 164 20.46 11.35 -4.50
C TYR A 164 19.13 11.91 -3.98
N CYS A 165 18.62 11.42 -2.88
CA CYS A 165 17.32 11.78 -2.35
C CYS A 165 17.41 12.25 -0.90
N ILE A 166 16.85 13.41 -0.60
CA ILE A 166 16.78 13.96 0.75
C ILE A 166 15.32 14.04 1.17
N TRP A 167 14.97 13.31 2.23
CA TRP A 167 13.65 13.33 2.83
C TRP A 167 13.66 14.23 4.07
N ARG A 168 12.63 15.06 4.23
CA ARG A 168 12.39 15.86 5.43
C ARG A 168 10.99 15.59 5.93
N GLY A 169 10.88 15.10 7.17
CA GLY A 169 9.59 14.84 7.80
C GLY A 169 9.14 16.02 8.67
N GLU A 170 7.85 16.35 8.57
CA GLU A 170 7.16 17.29 9.45
C GLU A 170 5.84 16.69 9.88
N PHE A 171 5.53 16.70 11.18
CA PHE A 171 4.27 16.18 11.70
C PHE A 171 3.40 17.29 12.28
N ASP A 172 2.17 17.40 11.80
CA ASP A 172 1.16 18.34 12.31
C ASP A 172 0.20 17.63 13.28
N GLU A 173 0.34 17.89 14.56
CA GLU A 173 -0.51 17.34 15.63
C GLU A 173 -1.99 17.77 15.52
N GLN A 174 -2.31 18.88 14.85
CA GLN A 174 -3.69 19.35 14.72
C GLN A 174 -4.45 18.57 13.65
N THR A 175 -3.78 18.23 12.57
CA THR A 175 -4.35 17.48 11.43
C THR A 175 -4.05 16.00 11.50
N ASN A 176 -3.10 15.54 12.34
CA ASN A 176 -2.53 14.20 12.37
C ASN A 176 -1.91 13.78 11.03
N ILE A 177 -1.28 14.72 10.32
CA ILE A 177 -0.63 14.48 9.04
C ILE A 177 0.89 14.59 9.20
N CYS A 178 1.58 13.57 8.71
CA CYS A 178 3.01 13.62 8.43
C CYS A 178 3.21 14.03 6.98
N SER A 179 3.96 15.10 6.75
CA SER A 179 4.37 15.55 5.42
C SER A 179 5.85 15.25 5.20
N TYR A 180 6.16 14.65 4.06
CA TYR A 180 7.54 14.39 3.63
C TYR A 180 7.86 15.27 2.43
N GLY A 181 8.75 16.25 2.61
CA GLY A 181 9.37 16.96 1.51
C GLY A 181 10.56 16.17 0.98
N MET A 182 10.50 15.76 -0.28
CA MET A 182 11.50 14.94 -0.93
C MET A 182 12.18 15.72 -2.04
N ASP A 183 13.45 16.08 -1.82
CA ASP A 183 14.34 16.61 -2.87
C ASP A 183 15.07 15.44 -3.52
N MET A 184 14.82 15.21 -4.80
CA MET A 184 15.43 14.15 -5.57
C MET A 184 16.33 14.74 -6.65
N PHE A 185 17.57 14.24 -6.76
CA PHE A 185 18.53 14.58 -7.78
C PHE A 185 18.81 13.31 -8.58
N GLN A 186 18.53 13.35 -9.89
CA GLN A 186 18.77 12.24 -10.81
C GLN A 186 19.90 12.59 -11.77
N ARG A 187 20.82 11.67 -11.97
CA ARG A 187 21.95 11.88 -12.88
C ARG A 187 21.51 11.81 -14.33
N LYS A 188 21.92 12.82 -15.10
CA LYS A 188 21.71 12.94 -16.55
C LYS A 188 23.05 13.20 -17.23
N GLY A 189 23.83 12.14 -17.45
CA GLY A 189 25.22 12.26 -17.93
C GLY A 189 26.12 12.88 -16.86
N ASP A 190 26.69 14.05 -17.15
CA ASP A 190 27.56 14.79 -16.23
C ASP A 190 26.81 15.82 -15.36
N LEU A 191 25.50 15.91 -15.50
CA LEU A 191 24.65 16.85 -14.77
C LEU A 191 23.67 16.11 -13.87
N TRP A 192 23.10 16.85 -12.89
CA TRP A 192 22.05 16.39 -12.01
C TRP A 192 20.78 17.20 -12.24
N GLU A 193 19.68 16.51 -12.47
CA GLU A 193 18.34 17.11 -12.55
C GLU A 193 17.68 17.03 -11.19
N ARG A 194 17.23 18.17 -10.66
CA ARG A 194 16.51 18.24 -9.38
C ARG A 194 15.01 18.23 -9.62
N SER A 195 14.30 17.38 -8.88
CA SER A 195 12.85 17.43 -8.73
C SER A 195 12.48 17.51 -7.24
N PHE A 196 11.25 17.92 -6.97
CA PHE A 196 10.72 17.97 -5.62
C PHE A 196 9.31 17.39 -5.61
N GLU A 197 9.05 16.50 -4.66
CA GLU A 197 7.72 15.97 -4.37
C GLU A 197 7.38 16.15 -2.91
N GLU A 198 6.08 16.23 -2.62
CA GLU A 198 5.54 16.22 -1.28
C GLU A 198 4.63 15.01 -1.13
N HIS A 199 4.90 14.19 -0.13
CA HIS A 199 4.07 13.05 0.26
C HIS A 199 3.42 13.36 1.60
N ARG A 200 2.18 12.92 1.78
CA ARG A 200 1.42 13.17 3.00
C ARG A 200 0.73 11.91 3.46
N GLU A 201 0.93 11.57 4.72
CA GLU A 201 0.32 10.42 5.37
C GLU A 201 -0.50 10.85 6.58
N TYR A 202 -1.70 10.33 6.70
CA TYR A 202 -2.53 10.52 7.89
C TYR A 202 -2.23 9.41 8.91
N ALA A 203 -1.98 9.78 10.15
CA ALA A 203 -1.64 8.87 11.24
C ALA A 203 -2.89 8.15 11.78
N TYR A 204 -3.38 7.15 11.02
CA TYR A 204 -4.53 6.35 11.43
C TYR A 204 -4.23 5.49 12.65
N SER A 205 -5.04 5.61 13.71
CA SER A 205 -4.94 4.69 14.84
C SER A 205 -5.54 3.32 14.51
N GLN A 206 -5.07 2.30 15.20
CA GLN A 206 -5.63 0.94 15.12
C GLN A 206 -7.15 0.93 15.39
N GLU A 207 -7.60 1.70 16.38
CA GLU A 207 -9.01 1.81 16.76
C GLU A 207 -9.85 2.44 15.66
N GLN A 208 -9.33 3.48 15.02
CA GLN A 208 -10.00 4.20 13.93
C GLN A 208 -10.20 3.28 12.72
N LEU A 209 -9.15 2.60 12.27
CA LEU A 209 -9.23 1.64 11.16
C LEU A 209 -10.13 0.46 11.49
N THR A 210 -10.04 -0.08 12.70
CA THR A 210 -10.94 -1.15 13.18
C THR A 210 -12.41 -0.70 13.15
N LYS A 211 -12.69 0.55 13.52
CA LYS A 211 -14.04 1.14 13.44
C LYS A 211 -14.53 1.22 11.99
N TYR A 212 -13.68 1.66 11.05
CA TYR A 212 -14.03 1.73 9.64
C TYR A 212 -14.31 0.35 9.04
N LEU A 213 -13.46 -0.63 9.34
CA LEU A 213 -13.67 -2.01 8.92
C LEU A 213 -14.99 -2.60 9.42
N LYS A 214 -15.32 -2.41 10.72
CA LYS A 214 -16.59 -2.84 11.31
C LYS A 214 -17.78 -2.15 10.67
N ALA A 215 -17.69 -0.83 10.44
CA ALA A 215 -18.74 -0.04 9.80
C ALA A 215 -18.99 -0.47 8.35
N ALA A 216 -17.96 -0.90 7.62
CA ALA A 216 -18.08 -1.45 6.27
C ALA A 216 -18.72 -2.86 6.26
N GLY A 217 -18.76 -3.58 7.38
CA GLY A 217 -19.33 -4.91 7.52
C GLY A 217 -18.31 -6.05 7.63
N PHE A 218 -17.02 -5.75 7.72
CA PHE A 218 -16.00 -6.76 7.95
C PHE A 218 -16.13 -7.42 9.31
N THR A 219 -15.79 -8.71 9.35
CA THR A 219 -15.76 -9.55 10.54
C THR A 219 -14.38 -10.20 10.68
N HIS A 220 -14.12 -10.87 11.81
CA HIS A 220 -12.84 -11.55 12.07
C HIS A 220 -11.65 -10.63 11.77
N ILE A 221 -11.70 -9.41 12.33
CA ILE A 221 -10.64 -8.42 12.20
C ILE A 221 -9.54 -8.79 13.18
N GLU A 222 -8.32 -8.95 12.67
CA GLU A 222 -7.13 -9.23 13.45
C GLU A 222 -6.05 -8.20 13.09
N VAL A 223 -5.26 -7.82 14.08
CA VAL A 223 -4.15 -6.88 13.91
C VAL A 223 -2.87 -7.54 14.40
N TYR A 224 -1.84 -7.46 13.59
CA TYR A 224 -0.55 -8.10 13.80
C TYR A 224 0.57 -7.06 13.85
N ALA A 225 1.61 -7.36 14.63
CA ALA A 225 2.89 -6.68 14.53
C ALA A 225 3.52 -6.89 13.15
N ASP A 226 4.56 -6.11 12.80
CA ASP A 226 5.18 -6.17 11.47
C ASP A 226 5.57 -7.61 11.10
N ARG A 227 4.78 -8.19 10.17
CA ARG A 227 4.94 -9.56 9.62
C ARG A 227 5.10 -10.65 10.68
N LYS A 228 4.44 -10.48 11.84
CA LYS A 228 4.46 -11.44 12.96
C LYS A 228 3.03 -11.74 13.41
N PHE A 229 2.76 -13.00 13.75
CA PHE A 229 1.44 -13.43 14.26
C PHE A 229 1.28 -13.16 15.77
N THR A 230 1.72 -12.00 16.20
CA THR A 230 1.55 -11.49 17.58
C THR A 230 0.80 -10.16 17.52
N ALA A 231 0.09 -9.81 18.57
CA ALA A 231 -0.47 -8.48 18.69
C ALA A 231 0.64 -7.43 18.66
N PRO A 232 0.37 -6.22 18.09
CA PRO A 232 1.31 -5.11 18.15
C PRO A 232 1.68 -4.77 19.60
N ALA A 233 2.96 -4.52 19.84
CA ALA A 233 3.47 -4.03 21.11
C ALA A 233 3.61 -2.50 21.09
N GLU A 234 3.86 -1.90 22.25
CA GLU A 234 4.24 -0.49 22.34
C GLU A 234 5.52 -0.24 21.55
N GLY A 235 5.55 0.84 20.77
CA GLY A 235 6.68 1.20 19.89
C GLY A 235 6.71 0.47 18.55
N GLU A 236 5.69 -0.35 18.21
CA GLU A 236 5.59 -0.96 16.89
C GLU A 236 5.50 0.14 15.81
N GLN A 237 6.32 0.01 14.76
CA GLN A 237 6.41 1.03 13.72
C GLN A 237 5.41 0.80 12.58
N ARG A 238 5.02 -0.46 12.34
CA ARG A 238 4.12 -0.90 11.28
C ARG A 238 3.23 -2.00 11.80
N ILE A 239 1.94 -1.92 11.47
CA ILE A 239 0.96 -2.94 11.85
C ILE A 239 0.19 -3.44 10.64
N TYR A 240 -0.13 -4.73 10.66
CA TYR A 240 -0.88 -5.40 9.61
C TYR A 240 -2.31 -5.69 10.07
N PHE A 241 -3.26 -5.44 9.19
CA PHE A 241 -4.66 -5.78 9.39
C PHE A 241 -5.07 -6.92 8.49
N LYS A 242 -5.86 -7.84 9.03
CA LYS A 242 -6.62 -8.82 8.28
C LYS A 242 -8.10 -8.67 8.63
N ALA A 243 -8.95 -8.55 7.62
CA ALA A 243 -10.39 -8.44 7.81
C ALA A 243 -11.14 -9.33 6.82
N ARG A 244 -12.17 -10.04 7.25
CA ARG A 244 -12.90 -11.00 6.42
C ARG A 244 -14.31 -10.48 6.11
N LYS A 245 -14.73 -10.60 4.86
CA LYS A 245 -16.14 -10.43 4.47
C LYS A 245 -16.94 -11.67 4.88
N GLY A 246 -18.06 -11.49 5.56
CA GLY A 246 -18.93 -12.59 5.97
C GLY A 246 -19.35 -13.46 4.81
N LYS A 247 -19.53 -14.77 5.02
CA LYS A 247 -20.15 -15.65 4.04
C LYS A 247 -21.66 -15.39 4.03
N ILE A 248 -22.27 -15.39 2.84
CA ILE A 248 -23.73 -15.41 2.73
C ILE A 248 -24.18 -16.76 3.30
N LYS A 249 -25.06 -16.71 4.31
CA LYS A 249 -25.70 -17.92 4.87
C LYS A 249 -26.66 -18.53 3.88
#